data_89c661c670cc3c401a880d323091002b
#
_entry.id   89c661c670cc3c401a880d323091002b
#
_cell.length_a   1.000
_cell.length_b   1.000
_cell.length_c   1.000
_cell.angle_alpha   90.00
_cell.angle_beta   90.00
_cell.angle_gamma   90.00
#
_symmetry.space_group_name_H-M   'P 1'
#
loop_
_entity.id
_entity.type
_entity.pdbx_description
1 polymer ?
#
loop_
_entity_poly.entity_id
_entity_poly.type
_entity_poly.pdbx_seq_one_letter_code
_entity_poly.pdbx_strand_id
1 'polypeptide(L)'
;MNKPFLTVFTPAYNRDYSLPRTYEYMRMQKNTDFIWLIVDDGSSDNTAELVKKWQAEDNGFEIRYVYKENGGMHTGHNVAYELCDTELNVCIDSDDALSPNAAQIIYDAWQKVKDQGYAGLLGLDAEFNGNVLGPRFPDDLTETTLTGYYENGGWGDRKIVLRTDVVRKYPPYPTFPGEKFVPLGTLYAMIDREYKLRTVNEVLCLVEYMADGSTKNMIRQYYRNPNGFRYSRLVNLTVPRKLKRKLIIYIHYAAESILAGKPILKDAPSKALALLTMPAGWLLSLHIRRRNK
;
A
#
# COMPACT_ATOMS: atom_id res chain seq x y z
N MET A 1 16.75 -18.29 -19.66
CA MET A 1 16.16 -18.49 -18.31
C MET A 1 14.75 -17.95 -18.34
N ASN A 2 13.78 -18.68 -17.78
CA ASN A 2 12.43 -18.15 -17.65
C ASN A 2 12.46 -16.93 -16.71
N LYS A 3 11.65 -15.92 -17.01
CA LYS A 3 11.54 -14.72 -16.19
C LYS A 3 10.87 -15.09 -14.85
N PRO A 4 11.36 -14.58 -13.70
CA PRO A 4 10.71 -14.79 -12.42
C PRO A 4 9.23 -14.38 -12.42
N PHE A 5 8.39 -15.08 -11.63
CA PHE A 5 6.95 -14.83 -11.62
C PHE A 5 6.55 -13.65 -10.73
N LEU A 6 7.38 -13.28 -9.75
CA LEU A 6 7.07 -12.30 -8.71
C LEU A 6 8.16 -11.24 -8.59
N THR A 7 7.77 -9.98 -8.48
CA THR A 7 8.61 -8.92 -7.93
C THR A 7 8.15 -8.61 -6.49
N VAL A 8 9.01 -8.84 -5.52
CA VAL A 8 8.87 -8.30 -4.17
C VAL A 8 9.55 -6.93 -4.18
N PHE A 9 8.83 -5.85 -3.92
CA PHE A 9 9.47 -4.53 -3.87
C PHE A 9 9.37 -3.91 -2.48
N THR A 10 10.41 -3.17 -2.10
CA THR A 10 10.55 -2.53 -0.79
C THR A 10 10.94 -1.06 -0.99
N PRO A 11 10.01 -0.11 -0.77
CA PRO A 11 10.38 1.29 -0.62
C PRO A 11 11.17 1.49 0.68
N ALA A 12 12.31 2.15 0.60
CA ALA A 12 13.19 2.39 1.75
C ALA A 12 13.59 3.86 1.83
N TYR A 13 13.67 4.40 3.05
CA TYR A 13 14.22 5.72 3.34
C TYR A 13 14.86 5.70 4.71
N ASN A 14 16.21 5.74 4.78
CA ASN A 14 17.00 5.60 5.99
C ASN A 14 16.61 4.33 6.78
N ARG A 15 16.88 3.16 6.21
CA ARG A 15 16.46 1.85 6.73
C ARG A 15 17.59 0.83 6.91
N ASP A 16 18.83 1.29 7.05
CA ASP A 16 19.98 0.40 7.30
C ASP A 16 19.80 -0.47 8.56
N TYR A 17 19.01 0.00 9.54
CA TYR A 17 18.73 -0.70 10.79
C TYR A 17 17.64 -1.78 10.67
N SER A 18 16.71 -1.70 9.74
CA SER A 18 15.55 -2.62 9.63
C SER A 18 15.65 -3.57 8.43
N LEU A 19 16.17 -3.11 7.29
CA LEU A 19 16.35 -3.92 6.07
C LEU A 19 17.12 -5.24 6.27
N PRO A 20 18.12 -5.37 7.18
CA PRO A 20 18.78 -6.65 7.42
C PRO A 20 17.81 -7.78 7.77
N ARG A 21 16.79 -7.50 8.59
CA ARG A 21 15.77 -8.49 8.91
C ARG A 21 14.94 -8.87 7.67
N THR A 22 14.50 -7.89 6.89
CA THR A 22 13.79 -8.15 5.62
C THR A 22 14.62 -9.04 4.70
N TYR A 23 15.93 -8.77 4.57
CA TYR A 23 16.86 -9.56 3.78
C TYR A 23 16.97 -11.01 4.27
N GLU A 24 17.08 -11.24 5.57
CA GLU A 24 17.11 -12.60 6.13
C GLU A 24 15.87 -13.41 5.75
N TYR A 25 14.68 -12.81 5.82
CA TYR A 25 13.42 -13.47 5.43
C TYR A 25 13.30 -13.68 3.91
N MET A 26 13.90 -12.82 3.08
CA MET A 26 14.02 -13.09 1.63
C MET A 26 14.88 -14.33 1.38
N ARG A 27 15.98 -14.50 2.10
CA ARG A 27 16.85 -15.69 1.99
C ARG A 27 16.21 -16.98 2.54
N MET A 28 15.23 -16.87 3.43
CA MET A 28 14.49 -18.02 3.95
C MET A 28 13.41 -18.55 2.99
N GLN A 29 13.14 -17.86 1.87
CA GLN A 29 12.12 -18.32 0.95
C GLN A 29 12.51 -19.65 0.30
N LYS A 30 11.57 -20.62 0.31
CA LYS A 30 11.76 -21.93 -0.36
C LYS A 30 11.70 -21.81 -1.88
N ASN A 31 10.82 -20.92 -2.38
CA ASN A 31 10.75 -20.59 -3.78
C ASN A 31 11.50 -19.28 -4.01
N THR A 32 12.61 -19.32 -4.73
CA THR A 32 13.46 -18.17 -5.03
C THR A 32 13.21 -17.60 -6.44
N ASP A 33 12.14 -18.01 -7.13
CA ASP A 33 11.75 -17.52 -8.44
C ASP A 33 11.10 -16.12 -8.35
N PHE A 34 11.78 -15.19 -7.69
CA PHE A 34 11.36 -13.80 -7.54
C PHE A 34 12.55 -12.84 -7.68
N ILE A 35 12.22 -11.57 -7.88
CA ILE A 35 13.14 -10.44 -7.84
C ILE A 35 12.84 -9.63 -6.58
N TRP A 36 13.86 -9.25 -5.82
CA TRP A 36 13.71 -8.26 -4.76
C TRP A 36 14.15 -6.88 -5.26
N LEU A 37 13.19 -5.98 -5.47
CA LEU A 37 13.42 -4.62 -5.94
C LEU A 37 13.38 -3.64 -4.75
N ILE A 38 14.51 -3.06 -4.39
CA ILE A 38 14.62 -2.04 -3.36
C ILE A 38 14.61 -0.67 -4.03
N VAL A 39 13.60 0.16 -3.70
CA VAL A 39 13.50 1.55 -4.17
C VAL A 39 13.87 2.48 -3.03
N ASP A 40 15.08 3.02 -3.10
CA ASP A 40 15.61 3.95 -2.12
C ASP A 40 15.10 5.38 -2.41
N ASP A 41 14.26 5.88 -1.52
CA ASP A 41 13.64 7.21 -1.61
C ASP A 41 14.57 8.32 -1.03
N GLY A 42 15.85 8.30 -1.38
CA GLY A 42 16.80 9.34 -1.05
C GLY A 42 17.44 9.17 0.33
N SER A 43 17.84 7.95 0.71
CA SER A 43 18.51 7.68 1.97
C SER A 43 19.86 8.40 2.07
N SER A 44 20.23 8.79 3.29
CA SER A 44 21.50 9.39 3.65
C SER A 44 22.30 8.57 4.69
N ASP A 45 21.74 7.43 5.11
CA ASP A 45 22.38 6.43 5.95
C ASP A 45 23.12 5.37 5.11
N ASN A 46 23.50 4.24 5.70
CA ASN A 46 24.23 3.17 5.00
C ASN A 46 23.32 2.23 4.18
N THR A 47 22.06 2.61 3.88
CA THR A 47 21.11 1.76 3.13
C THR A 47 21.69 1.30 1.79
N ALA A 48 22.30 2.22 1.02
CA ALA A 48 22.86 1.91 -0.31
C ALA A 48 24.03 0.91 -0.24
N GLU A 49 24.97 1.14 0.69
CA GLU A 49 26.14 0.28 0.89
C GLU A 49 25.71 -1.12 1.33
N LEU A 50 24.71 -1.21 2.21
CA LEU A 50 24.15 -2.46 2.69
C LEU A 50 23.58 -3.29 1.54
N VAL A 51 22.74 -2.67 0.71
CA VAL A 51 22.15 -3.37 -0.45
C VAL A 51 23.20 -3.79 -1.47
N LYS A 52 24.20 -2.93 -1.74
CA LYS A 52 25.30 -3.25 -2.65
C LYS A 52 26.10 -4.47 -2.16
N LYS A 53 26.30 -4.60 -0.84
CA LYS A 53 26.93 -5.79 -0.26
C LYS A 53 26.10 -7.06 -0.56
N TRP A 54 24.79 -7.01 -0.36
CA TRP A 54 23.91 -8.16 -0.64
C TRP A 54 23.85 -8.52 -2.12
N GLN A 55 23.91 -7.54 -3.03
CA GLN A 55 23.98 -7.80 -4.47
C GLN A 55 25.22 -8.57 -4.89
N ALA A 56 26.31 -8.51 -4.11
CA ALA A 56 27.54 -9.25 -4.36
C ALA A 56 27.55 -10.67 -3.77
N GLU A 57 26.52 -11.03 -2.97
CA GLU A 57 26.37 -12.35 -2.37
C GLU A 57 25.57 -13.29 -3.31
N ASP A 58 25.74 -14.59 -3.15
CA ASP A 58 24.87 -15.59 -3.79
C ASP A 58 23.57 -15.74 -3.00
N ASN A 59 22.52 -15.14 -3.49
CA ASN A 59 21.22 -15.08 -2.82
C ASN A 59 20.22 -16.13 -3.31
N GLY A 60 20.49 -16.79 -4.46
CA GLY A 60 19.52 -17.63 -5.14
C GLY A 60 18.38 -16.85 -5.83
N PHE A 61 18.31 -15.53 -5.68
CA PHE A 61 17.37 -14.60 -6.34
C PHE A 61 18.06 -13.29 -6.71
N GLU A 62 17.49 -12.55 -7.64
CA GLU A 62 18.03 -11.25 -8.08
C GLU A 62 17.65 -10.14 -7.10
N ILE A 63 18.61 -9.30 -6.72
CA ILE A 63 18.40 -8.05 -5.97
C ILE A 63 18.61 -6.87 -6.92
N ARG A 64 17.58 -6.07 -7.13
CA ARG A 64 17.64 -4.80 -7.86
C ARG A 64 17.59 -3.63 -6.89
N TYR A 65 18.41 -2.63 -7.14
CA TYR A 65 18.44 -1.40 -6.35
C TYR A 65 18.30 -0.18 -7.24
N VAL A 66 17.39 0.71 -6.85
CA VAL A 66 17.17 1.97 -7.55
C VAL A 66 17.10 3.11 -6.54
N TYR A 67 17.97 4.09 -6.71
CA TYR A 67 17.95 5.33 -5.95
C TYR A 67 17.09 6.37 -6.65
N LYS A 68 16.32 7.16 -5.91
CA LYS A 68 15.61 8.35 -6.36
C LYS A 68 15.68 9.45 -5.32
N GLU A 69 15.47 10.70 -5.72
CA GLU A 69 15.29 11.79 -4.77
C GLU A 69 14.06 11.58 -3.89
N ASN A 70 14.15 11.99 -2.61
CA ASN A 70 13.11 11.77 -1.63
C ASN A 70 11.79 12.49 -2.00
N GLY A 71 10.81 11.71 -2.41
CA GLY A 71 9.48 12.18 -2.79
C GLY A 71 8.34 11.58 -1.94
N GLY A 72 8.67 10.67 -1.03
CA GLY A 72 7.72 9.95 -0.19
C GLY A 72 7.29 8.59 -0.75
N MET A 73 6.78 7.73 0.12
CA MET A 73 6.47 6.32 -0.13
C MET A 73 5.70 6.08 -1.44
N HIS A 74 4.68 6.88 -1.73
CA HIS A 74 3.86 6.75 -2.95
C HIS A 74 4.67 6.94 -4.24
N THR A 75 5.71 7.77 -4.22
CA THR A 75 6.62 7.94 -5.38
C THR A 75 7.57 6.76 -5.53
N GLY A 76 7.96 6.12 -4.42
CA GLY A 76 8.69 4.85 -4.42
C GLY A 76 7.84 3.72 -5.05
N HIS A 77 6.54 3.67 -4.73
CA HIS A 77 5.61 2.76 -5.39
C HIS A 77 5.48 3.01 -6.90
N ASN A 78 5.43 4.27 -7.34
CA ASN A 78 5.39 4.60 -8.76
C ASN A 78 6.61 4.01 -9.49
N VAL A 79 7.81 4.22 -8.94
CA VAL A 79 9.06 3.66 -9.51
C VAL A 79 9.03 2.13 -9.50
N ALA A 80 8.58 1.51 -8.39
CA ALA A 80 8.46 0.06 -8.33
C ALA A 80 7.52 -0.49 -9.40
N TYR A 81 6.32 0.08 -9.56
CA TYR A 81 5.35 -0.37 -10.57
C TYR A 81 5.82 -0.16 -12.01
N GLU A 82 6.62 0.87 -12.27
CA GLU A 82 7.25 1.08 -13.57
C GLU A 82 8.31 0.01 -13.87
N LEU A 83 9.11 -0.36 -12.87
CA LEU A 83 10.22 -1.30 -13.01
C LEU A 83 9.83 -2.77 -12.82
N CYS A 84 8.70 -3.07 -12.16
CA CYS A 84 8.18 -4.43 -12.05
C CYS A 84 7.93 -4.99 -13.44
N ASP A 85 8.64 -6.05 -13.80
CA ASP A 85 8.54 -6.66 -15.11
C ASP A 85 8.08 -8.13 -15.06
N THR A 86 7.71 -8.62 -13.88
CA THR A 86 7.17 -9.95 -13.58
C THR A 86 5.64 -9.98 -13.65
N GLU A 87 5.02 -11.16 -13.66
CA GLU A 87 3.56 -11.32 -13.71
C GLU A 87 2.88 -10.70 -12.49
N LEU A 88 3.42 -10.96 -11.30
CA LEU A 88 2.91 -10.46 -10.02
C LEU A 88 3.91 -9.52 -9.35
N ASN A 89 3.38 -8.64 -8.51
CA ASN A 89 4.17 -7.83 -7.61
C ASN A 89 3.53 -7.76 -6.21
N VAL A 90 4.37 -7.59 -5.19
CA VAL A 90 3.95 -7.40 -3.80
C VAL A 90 4.87 -6.39 -3.11
N CYS A 91 4.27 -5.47 -2.36
CA CYS A 91 5.03 -4.57 -1.50
C CYS A 91 5.29 -5.23 -0.13
N ILE A 92 6.54 -5.21 0.30
CA ILE A 92 6.96 -5.49 1.67
C ILE A 92 7.67 -4.24 2.18
N ASP A 93 7.12 -3.62 3.20
CA ASP A 93 7.71 -2.41 3.79
C ASP A 93 9.07 -2.74 4.42
N SER A 94 9.93 -1.75 4.55
CA SER A 94 11.33 -1.92 4.96
C SER A 94 11.53 -2.34 6.42
N ASP A 95 10.45 -2.35 7.21
CA ASP A 95 10.37 -2.84 8.59
C ASP A 95 9.55 -4.15 8.71
N ASP A 96 8.99 -4.63 7.59
CA ASP A 96 8.26 -5.88 7.49
C ASP A 96 9.10 -6.99 6.87
N ALA A 97 8.53 -8.19 6.80
CA ALA A 97 9.17 -9.34 6.15
C ALA A 97 8.16 -10.20 5.38
N LEU A 98 8.59 -10.73 4.25
CA LEU A 98 7.86 -11.79 3.57
C LEU A 98 7.87 -13.06 4.44
N SER A 99 6.71 -13.69 4.72
CA SER A 99 6.71 -14.89 5.56
C SER A 99 7.52 -16.03 4.89
N PRO A 100 8.13 -16.99 5.64
CA PRO A 100 9.14 -17.91 5.09
C PRO A 100 8.72 -18.79 3.91
N ASN A 101 7.43 -18.96 3.66
CA ASN A 101 6.90 -19.73 2.53
C ASN A 101 6.04 -18.88 1.57
N ALA A 102 6.00 -17.57 1.75
CA ALA A 102 5.04 -16.74 1.05
C ALA A 102 5.21 -16.78 -0.47
N ALA A 103 6.43 -16.77 -0.99
CA ALA A 103 6.66 -16.87 -2.44
C ALA A 103 6.06 -18.15 -3.03
N GLN A 104 6.21 -19.30 -2.36
CA GLN A 104 5.60 -20.54 -2.80
C GLN A 104 4.07 -20.51 -2.68
N ILE A 105 3.54 -20.00 -1.56
CA ILE A 105 2.10 -19.86 -1.34
C ILE A 105 1.47 -18.97 -2.41
N ILE A 106 2.09 -17.85 -2.74
CA ILE A 106 1.65 -16.93 -3.78
C ILE A 106 1.64 -17.64 -5.14
N TYR A 107 2.71 -18.36 -5.47
CA TYR A 107 2.79 -19.12 -6.70
C TYR A 107 1.66 -20.15 -6.82
N ASP A 108 1.52 -21.01 -5.82
CA ASP A 108 0.52 -22.09 -5.82
C ASP A 108 -0.92 -21.57 -5.86
N ALA A 109 -1.20 -20.50 -5.11
CA ALA A 109 -2.51 -19.86 -5.12
C ALA A 109 -2.81 -19.21 -6.47
N TRP A 110 -1.82 -18.55 -7.06
CA TRP A 110 -1.97 -17.87 -8.33
C TRP A 110 -2.15 -18.83 -9.50
N GLN A 111 -1.37 -19.92 -9.58
CA GLN A 111 -1.51 -20.92 -10.65
C GLN A 111 -2.94 -21.50 -10.75
N LYS A 112 -3.68 -21.57 -9.64
CA LYS A 112 -5.07 -22.07 -9.60
C LYS A 112 -6.08 -21.08 -10.20
N VAL A 113 -5.74 -19.78 -10.29
CA VAL A 113 -6.74 -18.73 -10.58
C VAL A 113 -6.29 -17.70 -11.62
N LYS A 114 -5.09 -17.77 -12.16
CA LYS A 114 -4.49 -16.77 -13.07
C LYS A 114 -5.37 -16.46 -14.31
N ASP A 115 -6.13 -17.43 -14.78
CA ASP A 115 -6.97 -17.30 -15.96
C ASP A 115 -8.43 -16.87 -15.60
N GLN A 116 -8.72 -16.56 -14.34
CA GLN A 116 -10.07 -16.23 -13.85
C GLN A 116 -10.33 -14.71 -13.75
N GLY A 117 -9.43 -13.86 -14.24
CA GLY A 117 -9.65 -12.41 -14.34
C GLY A 117 -9.47 -11.63 -13.03
N TYR A 118 -8.90 -12.21 -11.99
CA TYR A 118 -8.57 -11.49 -10.75
C TYR A 118 -7.45 -10.46 -10.97
N ALA A 119 -7.46 -9.38 -10.19
CA ALA A 119 -6.34 -8.44 -10.12
C ALA A 119 -5.15 -9.00 -9.35
N GLY A 120 -5.31 -10.10 -8.63
CA GLY A 120 -4.29 -10.71 -7.82
C GLY A 120 -4.87 -11.45 -6.61
N LEU A 121 -4.09 -11.47 -5.51
CA LEU A 121 -4.41 -12.20 -4.28
C LEU A 121 -4.53 -11.25 -3.09
N LEU A 122 -5.36 -11.63 -2.11
CA LEU A 122 -5.48 -10.96 -0.82
C LEU A 122 -5.15 -11.97 0.28
N GLY A 123 -4.00 -11.83 0.93
CA GLY A 123 -3.52 -12.70 1.99
C GLY A 123 -3.59 -12.08 3.36
N LEU A 124 -3.12 -12.81 4.35
CA LEU A 124 -3.08 -12.38 5.75
C LEU A 124 -1.73 -11.75 6.08
N ASP A 125 -1.77 -10.76 6.98
CA ASP A 125 -0.60 -10.27 7.69
C ASP A 125 -0.61 -10.80 9.14
N ALA A 126 0.56 -11.02 9.71
CA ALA A 126 0.74 -11.42 11.11
C ALA A 126 1.88 -10.61 11.75
N GLU A 127 1.89 -10.54 13.06
CA GLU A 127 3.06 -10.09 13.81
C GLU A 127 4.19 -11.14 13.75
N PHE A 128 5.43 -10.76 14.03
CA PHE A 128 6.57 -11.68 14.07
C PHE A 128 6.43 -12.82 15.13
N ASN A 129 5.55 -12.65 16.11
CA ASN A 129 5.20 -13.70 17.09
C ASN A 129 4.17 -14.71 16.53
N GLY A 130 3.68 -14.52 15.29
CA GLY A 130 2.72 -15.39 14.62
C GLY A 130 1.25 -15.02 14.84
N ASN A 131 0.94 -13.97 15.59
CA ASN A 131 -0.44 -13.50 15.76
C ASN A 131 -0.95 -12.88 14.47
N VAL A 132 -1.99 -13.47 13.86
CA VAL A 132 -2.62 -12.93 12.65
C VAL A 132 -3.33 -11.62 12.97
N LEU A 133 -3.14 -10.61 12.14
CA LEU A 133 -3.77 -9.30 12.26
C LEU A 133 -5.21 -9.34 11.73
N GLY A 134 -6.15 -9.37 12.65
CA GLY A 134 -7.58 -9.50 12.33
C GLY A 134 -8.03 -10.95 12.06
N PRO A 135 -9.29 -11.15 11.65
CA PRO A 135 -9.85 -12.48 11.44
C PRO A 135 -9.28 -13.14 10.17
N ARG A 136 -9.21 -14.46 10.16
CA ARG A 136 -9.06 -15.20 8.91
C ARG A 136 -10.28 -14.97 8.02
N PHE A 137 -10.12 -15.16 6.71
CA PHE A 137 -11.27 -15.09 5.81
C PHE A 137 -12.22 -16.26 6.11
N PRO A 138 -13.56 -16.04 6.12
CA PRO A 138 -14.52 -17.12 6.13
C PRO A 138 -14.27 -18.09 4.96
N ASP A 139 -14.53 -19.38 5.15
CA ASP A 139 -14.24 -20.42 4.14
C ASP A 139 -15.02 -20.20 2.83
N ASP A 140 -16.20 -19.61 2.90
CA ASP A 140 -17.04 -19.24 1.76
C ASP A 140 -16.63 -17.93 1.08
N LEU A 141 -15.82 -17.09 1.72
CA LEU A 141 -15.29 -15.86 1.14
C LEU A 141 -14.07 -16.16 0.25
N THR A 142 -14.31 -16.64 -0.94
CA THR A 142 -13.26 -17.03 -1.89
C THR A 142 -12.70 -15.86 -2.70
N GLU A 143 -13.44 -14.76 -2.80
CA GLU A 143 -13.05 -13.54 -3.53
C GLU A 143 -13.67 -12.30 -2.90
N THR A 144 -12.99 -11.18 -3.01
CA THR A 144 -13.50 -9.87 -2.55
C THR A 144 -12.74 -8.75 -3.24
N THR A 145 -13.23 -7.51 -3.13
CA THR A 145 -12.40 -6.33 -3.30
C THR A 145 -11.80 -5.95 -1.95
N LEU A 146 -10.67 -5.21 -1.92
CA LEU A 146 -10.14 -4.72 -0.65
C LEU A 146 -11.16 -3.83 0.08
N THR A 147 -11.79 -2.93 -0.66
CA THR A 147 -12.88 -2.09 -0.14
C THR A 147 -14.05 -2.93 0.39
N GLY A 148 -14.49 -3.93 -0.38
CA GLY A 148 -15.60 -4.80 -0.02
C GLY A 148 -15.33 -5.58 1.27
N TYR A 149 -14.11 -6.06 1.46
CA TYR A 149 -13.70 -6.72 2.70
C TYR A 149 -13.95 -5.82 3.92
N TYR A 150 -13.43 -4.58 3.91
CA TYR A 150 -13.60 -3.65 5.03
C TYR A 150 -15.01 -3.11 5.17
N GLU A 151 -15.76 -2.92 4.09
CA GLU A 151 -17.18 -2.49 4.14
C GLU A 151 -18.10 -3.56 4.74
N ASN A 152 -17.72 -4.83 4.63
CA ASN A 152 -18.48 -5.96 5.18
C ASN A 152 -18.00 -6.41 6.58
N GLY A 153 -17.23 -5.58 7.26
CA GLY A 153 -16.83 -5.80 8.65
C GLY A 153 -15.48 -6.46 8.83
N GLY A 154 -14.74 -6.66 7.75
CA GLY A 154 -13.34 -7.06 7.84
C GLY A 154 -12.48 -5.99 8.52
N TRP A 155 -11.43 -6.41 9.20
CA TRP A 155 -10.48 -5.53 9.88
C TRP A 155 -9.09 -6.17 9.93
N GLY A 156 -8.09 -5.39 10.37
CA GLY A 156 -6.69 -5.81 10.37
C GLY A 156 -6.02 -5.58 9.03
N ASP A 157 -4.70 -5.63 9.01
CA ASP A 157 -3.92 -5.46 7.78
C ASP A 157 -3.99 -6.71 6.90
N ARG A 158 -3.87 -6.52 5.60
CA ARG A 158 -3.96 -7.57 4.59
C ARG A 158 -2.90 -7.37 3.54
N LYS A 159 -2.18 -8.42 3.20
CA LYS A 159 -1.19 -8.38 2.13
C LYS A 159 -1.85 -8.53 0.77
N ILE A 160 -1.57 -7.55 -0.08
CA ILE A 160 -2.09 -7.50 -1.44
C ILE A 160 -0.97 -7.87 -2.40
N VAL A 161 -1.20 -8.91 -3.19
CA VAL A 161 -0.35 -9.29 -4.32
C VAL A 161 -1.10 -8.91 -5.59
N LEU A 162 -0.51 -8.11 -6.46
CA LEU A 162 -1.17 -7.59 -7.65
C LEU A 162 -0.55 -8.10 -8.94
N ARG A 163 -1.37 -8.26 -9.95
CA ARG A 163 -0.91 -8.39 -11.32
C ARG A 163 -0.29 -7.07 -11.79
N THR A 164 0.89 -7.17 -12.35
CA THR A 164 1.64 -6.01 -12.83
C THR A 164 0.94 -5.32 -14.01
N ASP A 165 0.35 -6.10 -14.92
CA ASP A 165 -0.41 -5.56 -16.05
C ASP A 165 -1.69 -4.83 -15.62
N VAL A 166 -2.32 -5.25 -14.52
CA VAL A 166 -3.49 -4.55 -13.95
C VAL A 166 -3.09 -3.22 -13.33
N VAL A 167 -2.02 -3.21 -12.51
CA VAL A 167 -1.53 -1.97 -11.89
C VAL A 167 -1.21 -0.91 -12.93
N ARG A 168 -0.59 -1.29 -14.04
CA ARG A 168 -0.18 -0.40 -15.14
C ARG A 168 -1.34 0.22 -15.93
N LYS A 169 -2.57 -0.26 -15.77
CA LYS A 169 -3.76 0.35 -16.37
C LYS A 169 -4.18 1.66 -15.69
N TYR A 170 -3.71 1.88 -14.47
CA TYR A 170 -4.09 3.04 -13.66
C TYR A 170 -2.97 4.09 -13.66
N PRO A 171 -3.33 5.38 -13.51
CA PRO A 171 -2.34 6.44 -13.44
C PRO A 171 -1.45 6.26 -12.19
N PRO A 172 -0.19 6.69 -12.25
CA PRO A 172 0.68 6.72 -11.07
C PRO A 172 0.09 7.64 -9.99
N TYR A 173 0.53 7.45 -8.75
CA TYR A 173 0.20 8.37 -7.67
C TYR A 173 0.67 9.79 -8.05
N PRO A 174 -0.20 10.81 -7.94
CA PRO A 174 0.19 12.17 -8.22
C PRO A 174 1.15 12.72 -7.17
N THR A 175 1.95 13.70 -7.57
CA THR A 175 2.79 14.47 -6.66
C THR A 175 2.21 15.87 -6.47
N PHE A 176 2.38 16.42 -5.27
CA PHE A 176 1.94 17.79 -4.95
C PHE A 176 3.11 18.58 -4.37
N PRO A 177 3.33 19.82 -4.80
CA PRO A 177 4.43 20.65 -4.30
C PRO A 177 4.42 20.77 -2.77
N GLY A 178 5.54 20.44 -2.14
CA GLY A 178 5.71 20.47 -0.68
C GLY A 178 5.07 19.30 0.09
N GLU A 179 4.40 18.35 -0.57
CA GLU A 179 3.81 17.18 0.05
C GLU A 179 4.58 15.90 -0.33
N LYS A 180 4.68 14.99 0.63
CA LYS A 180 5.41 13.72 0.46
C LYS A 180 4.53 12.50 0.77
N PHE A 181 3.20 12.64 0.68
CA PHE A 181 2.30 11.54 0.98
C PHE A 181 1.00 11.58 0.19
N VAL A 182 0.71 10.49 -0.50
CA VAL A 182 -0.62 10.14 -1.02
C VAL A 182 -0.95 8.74 -0.47
N PRO A 183 -2.14 8.53 0.14
CA PRO A 183 -2.51 7.21 0.66
C PRO A 183 -2.47 6.11 -0.40
N LEU A 184 -1.74 5.03 -0.14
CA LEU A 184 -1.56 3.91 -1.09
C LEU A 184 -2.88 3.21 -1.44
N GLY A 185 -3.85 3.19 -0.52
CA GLY A 185 -5.21 2.71 -0.77
C GLY A 185 -5.95 3.42 -1.92
N THR A 186 -5.39 4.52 -2.45
CA THR A 186 -5.93 5.22 -3.61
C THR A 186 -5.90 4.34 -4.87
N LEU A 187 -4.78 3.69 -5.16
CA LEU A 187 -4.67 2.76 -6.30
C LEU A 187 -5.58 1.55 -6.10
N TYR A 188 -5.60 0.99 -4.90
CA TYR A 188 -6.44 -0.17 -4.59
C TYR A 188 -7.93 0.15 -4.77
N ALA A 189 -8.35 1.36 -4.40
CA ALA A 189 -9.72 1.82 -4.65
C ALA A 189 -10.04 1.97 -6.16
N MET A 190 -9.07 2.32 -7.00
CA MET A 190 -9.27 2.33 -8.46
C MET A 190 -9.42 0.91 -9.01
N ILE A 191 -8.56 -0.02 -8.57
CA ILE A 191 -8.60 -1.43 -8.98
C ILE A 191 -9.92 -2.08 -8.55
N ASP A 192 -10.40 -1.81 -7.34
CA ASP A 192 -11.62 -2.35 -6.75
C ASP A 192 -12.90 -2.04 -7.56
N ARG A 193 -12.86 -1.06 -8.48
CA ARG A 193 -14.00 -0.73 -9.35
C ARG A 193 -14.22 -1.74 -10.46
N GLU A 194 -13.17 -2.43 -10.87
CA GLU A 194 -13.16 -3.27 -12.06
C GLU A 194 -12.79 -4.72 -11.75
N TYR A 195 -12.03 -4.94 -10.68
CA TYR A 195 -11.44 -6.24 -10.37
C TYR A 195 -11.73 -6.67 -8.95
N LYS A 196 -11.71 -8.00 -8.75
CA LYS A 196 -11.66 -8.64 -7.45
C LYS A 196 -10.27 -9.24 -7.20
N LEU A 197 -10.02 -9.57 -5.95
CA LEU A 197 -8.86 -10.31 -5.47
C LEU A 197 -9.31 -11.69 -5.00
N ARG A 198 -8.53 -12.72 -5.28
CA ARG A 198 -8.72 -14.05 -4.69
C ARG A 198 -8.21 -14.05 -3.25
N THR A 199 -9.01 -14.51 -2.29
CA THR A 199 -8.59 -14.61 -0.90
C THR A 199 -7.68 -15.82 -0.67
N VAL A 200 -6.66 -15.63 0.16
CA VAL A 200 -5.69 -16.67 0.56
C VAL A 200 -5.57 -16.66 2.08
N ASN A 201 -6.02 -17.73 2.73
CA ASN A 201 -6.06 -17.84 4.20
C ASN A 201 -4.70 -18.23 4.81
N GLU A 202 -3.61 -17.70 4.20
CA GLU A 202 -2.23 -17.92 4.61
C GLU A 202 -1.55 -16.59 4.93
N VAL A 203 -0.60 -16.62 5.86
CA VAL A 203 0.21 -15.45 6.22
C VAL A 203 1.25 -15.23 5.14
N LEU A 204 1.16 -14.09 4.46
CA LEU A 204 2.09 -13.70 3.42
C LEU A 204 3.15 -12.70 3.91
N CYS A 205 2.82 -11.91 4.93
CA CYS A 205 3.72 -10.90 5.47
C CYS A 205 3.74 -10.93 6.99
N LEU A 206 4.93 -10.74 7.56
CA LEU A 206 5.15 -10.47 8.98
C LEU A 206 5.40 -8.99 9.14
N VAL A 207 4.63 -8.33 10.02
CA VAL A 207 4.65 -6.89 10.19
C VAL A 207 5.10 -6.47 11.59
N GLU A 208 5.76 -5.33 11.68
CA GLU A 208 6.13 -4.69 12.94
C GLU A 208 5.58 -3.26 13.02
N TYR A 209 4.81 -2.97 14.07
CA TYR A 209 4.31 -1.61 14.31
C TYR A 209 5.35 -0.75 15.01
N MET A 210 6.16 -0.04 14.23
CA MET A 210 7.20 0.86 14.73
C MET A 210 6.62 2.05 15.51
N ALA A 211 7.39 2.55 16.48
CA ALA A 211 6.97 3.70 17.30
C ALA A 211 6.83 4.99 16.48
N ASP A 212 7.65 5.14 15.44
CA ASP A 212 7.70 6.26 14.48
C ASP A 212 6.85 6.05 13.23
N GLY A 213 6.10 4.94 13.15
CA GLY A 213 5.29 4.55 12.00
C GLY A 213 4.22 5.58 11.62
N SER A 214 3.88 5.61 10.34
CA SER A 214 2.92 6.57 9.73
C SER A 214 1.56 6.55 10.40
N THR A 215 1.09 5.39 10.86
CA THR A 215 -0.23 5.20 11.49
C THR A 215 -0.41 6.01 12.77
N LYS A 216 0.63 6.11 13.60
CA LYS A 216 0.59 6.88 14.86
C LYS A 216 0.58 8.39 14.64
N ASN A 217 0.98 8.85 13.45
CA ASN A 217 1.15 10.26 13.10
C ASN A 217 0.09 10.81 12.12
N MET A 218 -1.07 10.14 11.97
CA MET A 218 -2.08 10.45 10.95
C MET A 218 -2.56 11.92 10.96
N ILE A 219 -2.78 12.52 12.15
CA ILE A 219 -3.23 13.94 12.24
C ILE A 219 -2.18 14.87 11.63
N ARG A 220 -0.89 14.59 11.90
CA ARG A 220 0.23 15.35 11.32
C ARG A 220 0.31 15.13 9.81
N GLN A 221 0.05 13.91 9.33
CA GLN A 221 0.01 13.60 7.90
C GLN A 221 -1.11 14.37 7.19
N TYR A 222 -2.33 14.43 7.75
CA TYR A 222 -3.43 15.25 7.21
C TYR A 222 -3.06 16.73 7.08
N TYR A 223 -2.33 17.27 8.06
CA TYR A 223 -1.91 18.66 8.04
C TYR A 223 -0.84 18.94 6.98
N ARG A 224 0.13 18.04 6.84
CA ARG A 224 1.28 18.19 5.94
C ARG A 224 0.99 17.85 4.49
N ASN A 225 0.01 16.99 4.22
CA ASN A 225 -0.24 16.45 2.89
C ASN A 225 -1.74 16.58 2.50
N PRO A 226 -2.37 17.76 2.65
CA PRO A 226 -3.81 17.90 2.45
C PRO A 226 -4.26 17.65 1.00
N ASN A 227 -3.45 17.97 -0.02
CA ASN A 227 -3.79 17.67 -1.41
C ASN A 227 -3.76 16.17 -1.70
N GLY A 228 -2.75 15.44 -1.20
CA GLY A 228 -2.65 13.99 -1.36
C GLY A 228 -3.83 13.26 -0.74
N PHE A 229 -4.21 13.63 0.49
CA PHE A 229 -5.40 13.07 1.13
C PHE A 229 -6.69 13.46 0.42
N ARG A 230 -6.85 14.72 0.03
CA ARG A 230 -8.02 15.19 -0.74
C ARG A 230 -8.20 14.39 -2.04
N TYR A 231 -7.12 14.19 -2.80
CA TYR A 231 -7.13 13.36 -4.00
C TYR A 231 -7.61 11.94 -3.70
N SER A 232 -7.04 11.32 -2.67
CA SER A 232 -7.45 9.99 -2.23
C SER A 232 -8.94 9.91 -1.87
N ARG A 233 -9.50 10.94 -1.19
CA ARG A 233 -10.94 10.97 -0.88
C ARG A 233 -11.79 11.04 -2.15
N LEU A 234 -11.42 11.87 -3.12
CA LEU A 234 -12.14 11.95 -4.39
C LEU A 234 -12.17 10.59 -5.10
N VAL A 235 -11.04 9.89 -5.18
CA VAL A 235 -10.99 8.54 -5.74
C VAL A 235 -11.86 7.57 -4.94
N ASN A 236 -11.75 7.58 -3.62
CA ASN A 236 -12.56 6.71 -2.75
C ASN A 236 -14.07 6.97 -2.84
N LEU A 237 -14.50 8.17 -3.23
CA LEU A 237 -15.91 8.49 -3.46
C LEU A 237 -16.45 7.93 -4.79
N THR A 238 -15.59 7.43 -5.68
CA THR A 238 -16.00 6.76 -6.93
C THR A 238 -16.27 5.27 -6.73
N VAL A 239 -15.85 4.71 -5.59
CA VAL A 239 -16.07 3.29 -5.26
C VAL A 239 -17.40 3.15 -4.48
N PRO A 240 -18.19 2.09 -4.70
CA PRO A 240 -19.38 1.82 -3.91
C PRO A 240 -19.08 1.75 -2.41
N ARG A 241 -19.83 2.52 -1.60
CA ARG A 241 -19.64 2.62 -0.14
C ARG A 241 -20.99 2.65 0.56
N LYS A 242 -21.07 2.09 1.77
CA LYS A 242 -22.21 2.29 2.68
C LYS A 242 -22.34 3.77 3.03
N LEU A 243 -23.56 4.29 3.19
CA LEU A 243 -23.84 5.72 3.39
C LEU A 243 -23.03 6.32 4.54
N LYS A 244 -22.96 5.63 5.68
CA LYS A 244 -22.17 6.07 6.84
C LYS A 244 -20.71 6.32 6.48
N ARG A 245 -20.07 5.38 5.77
CA ARG A 245 -18.68 5.51 5.34
C ARG A 245 -18.51 6.66 4.34
N LYS A 246 -19.46 6.76 3.40
CA LYS A 246 -19.47 7.85 2.40
C LYS A 246 -19.52 9.22 3.06
N LEU A 247 -20.36 9.42 4.08
CA LEU A 247 -20.42 10.68 4.84
C LEU A 247 -19.09 10.98 5.55
N ILE A 248 -18.44 9.99 6.16
CA ILE A 248 -17.12 10.15 6.79
C ILE A 248 -16.08 10.60 5.75
N ILE A 249 -16.07 9.99 4.56
CA ILE A 249 -15.16 10.38 3.47
C ILE A 249 -15.42 11.83 3.06
N TYR A 250 -16.67 12.28 2.93
CA TYR A 250 -17.02 13.66 2.61
C TYR A 250 -16.59 14.66 3.70
N ILE A 251 -16.70 14.29 5.00
CA ILE A 251 -16.21 15.11 6.12
C ILE A 251 -14.69 15.34 5.99
N HIS A 252 -13.94 14.27 5.76
CA HIS A 252 -12.49 14.35 5.54
C HIS A 252 -12.16 15.13 4.27
N TYR A 253 -12.86 14.88 3.16
CA TYR A 253 -12.69 15.62 1.91
C TYR A 253 -12.87 17.13 2.11
N ALA A 254 -13.90 17.54 2.86
CA ALA A 254 -14.14 18.95 3.17
C ALA A 254 -13.01 19.52 4.04
N ALA A 255 -12.57 18.80 5.09
CA ALA A 255 -11.47 19.23 5.95
C ALA A 255 -10.16 19.42 5.16
N GLU A 256 -9.80 18.43 4.37
CA GLU A 256 -8.58 18.42 3.57
C GLU A 256 -8.64 19.48 2.44
N SER A 257 -9.82 19.74 1.86
CA SER A 257 -10.01 20.86 0.91
C SER A 257 -9.77 22.21 1.58
N ILE A 258 -10.25 22.43 2.81
CA ILE A 258 -10.01 23.66 3.59
C ILE A 258 -8.51 23.81 3.91
N LEU A 259 -7.85 22.73 4.32
CA LEU A 259 -6.41 22.73 4.64
C LEU A 259 -5.57 23.05 3.40
N ALA A 260 -5.95 22.51 2.24
CA ALA A 260 -5.30 22.71 0.95
C ALA A 260 -5.65 24.06 0.27
N GLY A 261 -6.58 24.85 0.82
CA GLY A 261 -7.07 26.07 0.17
C GLY A 261 -7.82 25.80 -1.14
N LYS A 262 -8.46 24.65 -1.30
CA LYS A 262 -9.16 24.24 -2.52
C LYS A 262 -10.69 24.34 -2.36
N PRO A 263 -11.42 24.66 -3.45
CA PRO A 263 -12.87 24.71 -3.42
C PRO A 263 -13.47 23.32 -3.14
N ILE A 264 -14.40 23.25 -2.18
CA ILE A 264 -15.05 22.00 -1.80
C ILE A 264 -16.06 21.53 -2.86
N LEU A 265 -16.89 22.45 -3.37
CA LEU A 265 -18.03 22.08 -4.23
C LEU A 265 -17.63 21.81 -5.69
N LYS A 266 -16.50 22.36 -6.15
CA LYS A 266 -16.12 22.28 -7.58
C LYS A 266 -15.92 20.83 -8.02
N ASP A 267 -15.18 20.08 -7.21
CA ASP A 267 -14.73 18.73 -7.58
C ASP A 267 -15.53 17.62 -6.84
N ALA A 268 -16.49 18.00 -5.98
CA ALA A 268 -17.29 17.05 -5.22
C ALA A 268 -18.22 16.23 -6.12
N PRO A 269 -18.19 14.88 -6.08
CA PRO A 269 -19.09 14.03 -6.86
C PRO A 269 -20.59 14.27 -6.53
N SER A 270 -20.90 14.64 -5.28
CA SER A 270 -22.23 15.06 -4.85
C SER A 270 -22.11 16.40 -4.09
N LYS A 271 -22.60 17.47 -4.70
CA LYS A 271 -22.61 18.80 -4.07
C LYS A 271 -23.49 18.83 -2.82
N ALA A 272 -24.60 18.09 -2.82
CA ALA A 272 -25.52 18.02 -1.69
C ALA A 272 -24.84 17.38 -0.46
N LEU A 273 -24.14 16.24 -0.64
CA LEU A 273 -23.40 15.58 0.45
C LEU A 273 -22.22 16.44 0.90
N ALA A 274 -21.53 17.09 0.00
CA ALA A 274 -20.44 18.00 0.34
C ALA A 274 -20.93 19.20 1.18
N LEU A 275 -22.07 19.81 0.84
CA LEU A 275 -22.70 20.86 1.65
C LEU A 275 -23.14 20.36 3.02
N LEU A 276 -23.81 19.21 3.07
CA LEU A 276 -24.28 18.61 4.32
C LEU A 276 -23.14 18.33 5.30
N THR A 277 -21.99 17.88 4.80
CA THR A 277 -20.85 17.50 5.64
C THR A 277 -19.84 18.61 5.89
N MET A 278 -19.98 19.76 5.20
CA MET A 278 -19.06 20.90 5.30
C MET A 278 -18.86 21.41 6.74
N PRO A 279 -19.90 21.60 7.58
CA PRO A 279 -19.71 22.07 8.96
C PRO A 279 -18.82 21.12 9.79
N ALA A 280 -19.05 19.80 9.66
CA ALA A 280 -18.22 18.79 10.34
C ALA A 280 -16.79 18.78 9.80
N GLY A 281 -16.61 18.92 8.48
CA GLY A 281 -15.29 19.05 7.84
C GLY A 281 -14.55 20.32 8.32
N TRP A 282 -15.24 21.43 8.48
CA TRP A 282 -14.65 22.65 9.01
C TRP A 282 -14.14 22.44 10.46
N LEU A 283 -14.96 21.84 11.34
CA LEU A 283 -14.54 21.51 12.71
C LEU A 283 -13.33 20.56 12.72
N LEU A 284 -13.32 19.54 11.85
CA LEU A 284 -12.19 18.63 11.72
C LEU A 284 -10.92 19.37 11.26
N SER A 285 -11.02 20.30 10.32
CA SER A 285 -9.88 21.11 9.86
C SER A 285 -9.29 21.96 10.99
N LEU A 286 -10.14 22.55 11.83
CA LEU A 286 -9.71 23.30 13.02
C LEU A 286 -9.01 22.38 14.05
N HIS A 287 -9.55 21.19 14.28
CA HIS A 287 -8.92 20.20 15.15
C HIS A 287 -7.53 19.81 14.64
N ILE A 288 -7.39 19.50 13.36
CA ILE A 288 -6.12 19.17 12.73
C ILE A 288 -5.11 20.31 12.90
N ARG A 289 -5.51 21.55 12.62
CA ARG A 289 -4.64 22.75 12.79
C ARG A 289 -4.19 22.94 14.25
N ARG A 290 -5.10 22.77 15.22
CA ARG A 290 -4.77 22.92 16.66
C ARG A 290 -3.76 21.88 17.16
N ARG A 291 -3.83 20.66 16.62
CA ARG A 291 -2.92 19.57 17.02
C ARG A 291 -1.53 19.68 16.36
N ASN A 292 -1.35 20.56 15.39
CA ASN A 292 -0.10 20.78 14.66
C ASN A 292 0.51 22.19 14.88
N LYS A 293 -0.06 22.97 15.80
CA LYS A 293 0.56 24.16 16.36
C LYS A 293 1.35 23.79 17.61
#